data_5fa5e3bd52fba4ccf82f1456553b695b
#
_entry.id   5fa5e3bd52fba4ccf82f1456553b695b
#
_cell.length_a   1.000
_cell.length_b   1.000
_cell.length_c   1.000
_cell.angle_alpha   90.00
_cell.angle_beta   90.00
_cell.angle_gamma   90.00
#
_symmetry.space_group_name_H-M   'P 1'
#
loop_
_entity.id
_entity.type
_entity.pdbx_description
1 polymer ?
#
loop_
_entity_poly.entity_id
_entity_poly.type
_entity_poly.pdbx_seq_one_letter_code
_entity_poly.pdbx_strand_id
1 'polypeptide(L)'
;MSAEPATQSPAAKGFQGLKPEAITFWQGVAIIFGANIGAGILSLPYGSREGGIPTLVTALIIAGVLTTVSMLYVAEVALRTSTPLQLSGLARKYLGNVGSWLIFAGVAINGLGALIAYTTGSGSILAQLLGVPESVGSLLFFIPSVIVVWLGLKATGRSEQVVTVAMFVMIMALILWTVFGPGLESSNLLYANPYFIIPTINLVVFGYIAQYTVPELARGLAKKANPKVLPRAIVAGMSATGFLLVLVPLAAIGSLGRDNLSEVVTLAWGESLGPAATWLANGFALLAMLTSFWAIGLTLMTNILDRFNWPATNAPRYRVAALALVALPPFIIGVFGLTGFVAALGYTGAFAGAIMSAVPVLMLRKARKYGDVEPRWQAGRIAHPAMQFTLVAVFGLAFLYSIASVFGAVPTGW
;
A
#
# COMPACT_ATOMS: atom_id res chain seq x y z
N MET A 1 53.79 -0.26 12.16
CA MET A 1 52.75 -0.94 11.31
C MET A 1 51.44 -0.23 11.59
N SER A 2 51.11 0.74 10.74
CA SER A 2 49.88 1.52 10.82
C SER A 2 48.77 0.76 10.11
N ALA A 3 47.68 0.46 10.86
CA ALA A 3 46.49 -0.20 10.33
C ALA A 3 45.77 0.68 9.33
N GLU A 4 45.59 0.23 8.09
CA GLU A 4 44.72 0.85 7.10
C GLU A 4 43.25 0.86 7.58
N PRO A 5 42.50 1.95 7.40
CA PRO A 5 41.09 2.00 7.73
C PRO A 5 40.31 1.16 6.70
N ALA A 6 39.49 0.25 7.22
CA ALA A 6 38.61 -0.60 6.42
C ALA A 6 37.76 0.21 5.45
N THR A 7 37.89 -0.06 4.16
CA THR A 7 37.13 0.54 3.07
C THR A 7 35.64 0.26 3.26
N GLN A 8 34.87 1.32 3.50
CA GLN A 8 33.40 1.25 3.59
C GLN A 8 32.82 0.77 2.25
N SER A 9 31.94 -0.21 2.32
CA SER A 9 31.22 -0.78 1.17
C SER A 9 30.50 0.31 0.37
N PRO A 10 30.52 0.25 -0.98
CA PRO A 10 29.86 1.22 -1.87
C PRO A 10 28.36 1.41 -1.60
N ALA A 11 27.67 0.42 -1.02
CA ALA A 11 26.27 0.49 -0.62
C ALA A 11 25.98 1.52 0.49
N ALA A 12 26.99 1.93 1.27
CA ALA A 12 26.85 2.94 2.31
C ALA A 12 26.91 4.38 1.76
N LYS A 13 27.43 4.60 0.54
CA LYS A 13 27.60 5.93 -0.06
C LYS A 13 26.34 6.47 -0.77
N GLY A 14 25.39 5.61 -1.17
CA GLY A 14 24.17 6.01 -1.88
C GLY A 14 23.15 6.78 -1.02
N PHE A 15 23.23 6.69 0.30
CA PHE A 15 22.25 7.27 1.23
C PHE A 15 22.78 8.40 2.13
N GLN A 16 23.98 8.94 1.86
CA GLN A 16 24.58 10.03 2.68
C GLN A 16 23.95 11.42 2.45
N GLY A 17 22.90 11.55 1.63
CA GLY A 17 22.35 12.86 1.24
C GLY A 17 21.20 13.42 2.07
N LEU A 18 20.52 12.63 2.90
CA LEU A 18 19.41 13.11 3.72
C LEU A 18 19.74 12.95 5.20
N LYS A 19 20.10 14.06 5.86
CA LYS A 19 20.07 14.11 7.33
C LYS A 19 18.64 13.72 7.74
N PRO A 20 18.47 12.74 8.66
CA PRO A 20 17.13 12.38 9.13
C PRO A 20 16.55 13.59 9.83
N GLU A 21 15.65 14.32 9.16
CA GLU A 21 14.88 15.36 9.81
C GLU A 21 14.03 14.71 10.89
N ALA A 22 14.07 15.29 12.09
CA ALA A 22 13.23 14.83 13.19
C ALA A 22 11.77 15.10 12.81
N ILE A 23 10.98 14.05 12.67
CA ILE A 23 9.56 14.17 12.37
C ILE A 23 8.71 14.26 13.65
N THR A 24 7.56 14.89 13.52
CA THR A 24 6.57 14.96 14.61
C THR A 24 5.70 13.70 14.63
N PHE A 25 4.98 13.49 15.74
CA PHE A 25 3.99 12.41 15.85
C PHE A 25 2.98 12.43 14.70
N TRP A 26 2.39 13.60 14.43
CA TRP A 26 1.37 13.76 13.38
C TRP A 26 1.92 13.59 11.97
N GLN A 27 3.17 13.97 11.73
CA GLN A 27 3.85 13.63 10.47
C GLN A 27 4.02 12.12 10.31
N GLY A 28 4.38 11.41 11.39
CA GLY A 28 4.44 9.95 11.39
C GLY A 28 3.10 9.29 11.09
N VAL A 29 2.01 9.80 11.69
CA VAL A 29 0.64 9.36 11.40
C VAL A 29 0.28 9.63 9.93
N ALA A 30 0.58 10.82 9.41
CA ALA A 30 0.29 11.21 8.04
C ALA A 30 1.06 10.37 7.00
N ILE A 31 2.31 9.99 7.29
CA ILE A 31 3.11 9.12 6.41
C ILE A 31 2.45 7.74 6.27
N ILE A 32 2.00 7.13 7.38
CA ILE A 32 1.33 5.82 7.33
C ILE A 32 -0.02 5.94 6.61
N PHE A 33 -0.80 6.94 6.98
CA PHE A 33 -2.10 7.21 6.39
C PHE A 33 -1.97 7.44 4.87
N GLY A 34 -1.06 8.32 4.45
CA GLY A 34 -0.82 8.60 3.03
C GLY A 34 -0.29 7.39 2.24
N ALA A 35 0.56 6.54 2.87
CA ALA A 35 1.05 5.33 2.24
C ALA A 35 -0.06 4.29 1.96
N ASN A 36 -1.11 4.27 2.77
CA ASN A 36 -2.24 3.35 2.67
C ASN A 36 -3.41 3.91 1.85
N ILE A 37 -3.57 5.25 1.80
CA ILE A 37 -4.63 5.87 1.02
C ILE A 37 -4.16 6.05 -0.42
N GLY A 38 -4.70 5.23 -1.27
CA GLY A 38 -4.51 5.23 -2.70
C GLY A 38 -5.71 4.55 -3.36
N ALA A 39 -5.49 3.91 -4.50
CA ALA A 39 -6.56 3.20 -5.21
C ALA A 39 -7.21 2.06 -4.41
N GLY A 40 -6.55 1.55 -3.36
CA GLY A 40 -7.12 0.48 -2.53
C GLY A 40 -8.50 0.80 -1.98
N ILE A 41 -8.73 2.04 -1.55
CA ILE A 41 -10.03 2.46 -1.02
C ILE A 41 -11.14 2.44 -2.08
N LEU A 42 -10.79 2.68 -3.34
CA LEU A 42 -11.73 2.75 -4.47
C LEU A 42 -12.21 1.38 -4.95
N SER A 43 -11.43 0.33 -4.65
CA SER A 43 -11.75 -1.05 -5.04
C SER A 43 -12.63 -1.78 -4.03
N LEU A 44 -12.63 -1.33 -2.75
CA LEU A 44 -13.28 -2.04 -1.66
C LEU A 44 -14.79 -2.21 -1.85
N PRO A 45 -15.56 -1.18 -2.24
CA PRO A 45 -17.01 -1.35 -2.40
C PRO A 45 -17.36 -2.46 -3.38
N TYR A 46 -16.79 -2.41 -4.58
CA TYR A 46 -17.06 -3.43 -5.61
C TYR A 46 -16.50 -4.80 -5.22
N GLY A 47 -15.25 -4.85 -4.78
CA GLY A 47 -14.59 -6.12 -4.45
C GLY A 47 -15.15 -6.83 -3.22
N SER A 48 -15.89 -6.13 -2.36
CA SER A 48 -16.56 -6.73 -1.19
C SER A 48 -18.08 -6.90 -1.35
N ARG A 49 -18.65 -6.58 -2.52
CA ARG A 49 -20.10 -6.58 -2.74
C ARG A 49 -20.77 -7.92 -2.43
N GLU A 50 -20.11 -9.04 -2.74
CA GLU A 50 -20.61 -10.38 -2.48
C GLU A 50 -20.58 -10.75 -0.99
N GLY A 51 -19.60 -10.20 -0.25
CA GLY A 51 -19.51 -10.37 1.21
C GLY A 51 -20.42 -9.44 1.99
N GLY A 52 -20.68 -8.26 1.46
CA GLY A 52 -21.42 -7.20 2.13
C GLY A 52 -20.63 -6.47 3.22
N ILE A 53 -21.23 -5.41 3.77
CA ILE A 53 -20.59 -4.52 4.75
C ILE A 53 -20.13 -5.23 6.03
N PRO A 54 -20.92 -6.08 6.70
CA PRO A 54 -20.45 -6.74 7.92
C PRO A 54 -19.26 -7.65 7.69
N THR A 55 -19.20 -8.37 6.56
CA THR A 55 -18.05 -9.20 6.16
C THR A 55 -16.84 -8.34 5.87
N LEU A 56 -17.01 -7.22 5.15
CA LEU A 56 -15.95 -6.26 4.86
C LEU A 56 -15.38 -5.65 6.16
N VAL A 57 -16.23 -5.19 7.07
CA VAL A 57 -15.78 -4.61 8.37
C VAL A 57 -15.01 -5.65 9.18
N THR A 58 -15.48 -6.89 9.21
CA THR A 58 -14.77 -8.00 9.87
C THR A 58 -13.41 -8.23 9.24
N ALA A 59 -13.31 -8.28 7.91
CA ALA A 59 -12.05 -8.42 7.18
C ALA A 59 -11.10 -7.24 7.45
N LEU A 60 -11.61 -6.01 7.45
CA LEU A 60 -10.85 -4.80 7.76
C LEU A 60 -10.28 -4.81 9.20
N ILE A 61 -11.06 -5.27 10.17
CA ILE A 61 -10.58 -5.41 11.56
C ILE A 61 -9.48 -6.47 11.64
N ILE A 62 -9.71 -7.66 11.07
CA ILE A 62 -8.72 -8.75 11.09
C ILE A 62 -7.43 -8.32 10.39
N ALA A 63 -7.51 -7.88 9.14
CA ALA A 63 -6.35 -7.47 8.36
C ALA A 63 -5.65 -6.24 8.99
N GLY A 64 -6.40 -5.23 9.42
CA GLY A 64 -5.88 -4.02 10.03
C GLY A 64 -5.12 -4.29 11.33
N VAL A 65 -5.69 -5.13 12.22
CA VAL A 65 -5.02 -5.53 13.48
C VAL A 65 -3.74 -6.31 13.18
N LEU A 66 -3.81 -7.35 12.35
CA LEU A 66 -2.67 -8.22 12.07
C LEU A 66 -1.56 -7.46 11.32
N THR A 67 -1.90 -6.59 10.37
CA THR A 67 -0.92 -5.77 9.66
C THR A 67 -0.27 -4.74 10.60
N THR A 68 -1.07 -4.13 11.49
CA THR A 68 -0.54 -3.23 12.54
C THR A 68 0.45 -3.97 13.45
N VAL A 69 0.13 -5.19 13.87
CA VAL A 69 1.03 -6.03 14.66
C VAL A 69 2.33 -6.31 13.89
N SER A 70 2.25 -6.65 12.60
CA SER A 70 3.43 -6.84 11.75
C SER A 70 4.29 -5.57 11.67
N MET A 71 3.68 -4.39 11.52
CA MET A 71 4.40 -3.10 11.54
C MET A 71 5.09 -2.84 12.87
N LEU A 72 4.45 -3.19 14.00
CA LEU A 72 5.05 -3.09 15.33
C LEU A 72 6.25 -4.05 15.48
N TYR A 73 6.24 -5.21 14.82
CA TYR A 73 7.41 -6.09 14.77
C TYR A 73 8.55 -5.46 13.98
N VAL A 74 8.26 -4.86 12.82
CA VAL A 74 9.28 -4.11 12.06
C VAL A 74 9.84 -2.95 12.88
N ALA A 75 9.00 -2.26 13.65
CA ALA A 75 9.44 -1.17 14.53
C ALA A 75 10.44 -1.66 15.59
N GLU A 76 10.16 -2.78 16.28
CA GLU A 76 11.09 -3.36 17.24
C GLU A 76 12.39 -3.81 16.56
N VAL A 77 12.32 -4.44 15.38
CA VAL A 77 13.50 -4.84 14.61
C VAL A 77 14.36 -3.64 14.24
N ALA A 78 13.76 -2.55 13.77
CA ALA A 78 14.47 -1.32 13.42
C ALA A 78 15.14 -0.69 14.64
N LEU A 79 14.45 -0.67 15.81
CA LEU A 79 14.98 -0.13 17.05
C LEU A 79 16.10 -1.00 17.67
N ARG A 80 16.18 -2.29 17.32
CA ARG A 80 17.27 -3.19 17.72
C ARG A 80 18.48 -3.12 16.79
N THR A 81 18.41 -2.30 15.74
CA THR A 81 19.45 -2.20 14.72
C THR A 81 20.15 -0.85 14.83
N SER A 82 21.47 -0.87 15.07
CA SER A 82 22.29 0.35 15.23
C SER A 82 22.42 1.13 13.91
N THR A 83 22.50 0.41 12.79
CA THR A 83 22.65 1.00 11.44
C THR A 83 21.28 1.29 10.84
N PRO A 84 21.03 2.50 10.29
CA PRO A 84 19.78 2.82 9.63
C PRO A 84 19.64 2.06 8.31
N LEU A 85 18.79 1.03 8.29
CA LEU A 85 18.52 0.20 7.12
C LEU A 85 17.04 0.35 6.69
N GLN A 86 16.77 0.18 5.41
CA GLN A 86 15.42 -0.01 4.89
C GLN A 86 14.92 -1.44 5.18
N LEU A 87 13.64 -1.72 4.91
CA LEU A 87 13.03 -3.00 5.26
C LEU A 87 13.77 -4.21 4.63
N SER A 88 14.19 -4.12 3.37
CA SER A 88 14.99 -5.15 2.69
C SER A 88 16.39 -5.31 3.29
N GLY A 89 16.98 -4.21 3.75
CA GLY A 89 18.26 -4.21 4.47
C GLY A 89 18.16 -4.87 5.84
N LEU A 90 17.09 -4.58 6.59
CA LEU A 90 16.78 -5.25 7.86
C LEU A 90 16.59 -6.76 7.66
N ALA A 91 15.83 -7.14 6.62
CA ALA A 91 15.67 -8.54 6.27
C ALA A 91 17.00 -9.22 5.90
N ARG A 92 17.87 -8.54 5.14
CA ARG A 92 19.22 -9.05 4.83
C ARG A 92 20.05 -9.27 6.08
N LYS A 93 20.01 -8.34 7.03
CA LYS A 93 20.77 -8.43 8.27
C LYS A 93 20.36 -9.63 9.11
N TYR A 94 19.06 -9.85 9.30
CA TYR A 94 18.56 -10.88 10.23
C TYR A 94 18.25 -12.23 9.56
N LEU A 95 17.91 -12.25 8.29
CA LEU A 95 17.50 -13.46 7.55
C LEU A 95 18.41 -13.78 6.37
N GLY A 96 19.47 -12.99 6.15
CA GLY A 96 20.40 -13.17 5.06
C GLY A 96 19.79 -12.83 3.68
N ASN A 97 20.42 -13.36 2.62
CA ASN A 97 20.02 -13.04 1.26
C ASN A 97 18.59 -13.49 0.92
N VAL A 98 18.14 -14.64 1.44
CA VAL A 98 16.78 -15.16 1.21
C VAL A 98 15.74 -14.17 1.75
N GLY A 99 15.88 -13.72 2.99
CA GLY A 99 14.97 -12.72 3.58
C GLY A 99 14.94 -11.41 2.81
N SER A 100 16.11 -10.96 2.35
CA SER A 100 16.22 -9.75 1.54
C SER A 100 15.51 -9.88 0.18
N TRP A 101 15.64 -11.04 -0.49
CA TRP A 101 14.94 -11.29 -1.74
C TRP A 101 13.43 -11.42 -1.56
N LEU A 102 12.98 -12.07 -0.49
CA LEU A 102 11.54 -12.16 -0.17
C LEU A 102 10.93 -10.77 0.03
N ILE A 103 11.54 -9.92 0.84
CA ILE A 103 11.04 -8.55 1.04
C ILE A 103 11.11 -7.73 -0.26
N PHE A 104 12.18 -7.85 -1.04
CA PHE A 104 12.28 -7.20 -2.36
C PHE A 104 11.14 -7.64 -3.28
N ALA A 105 10.87 -8.95 -3.35
CA ALA A 105 9.76 -9.50 -4.12
C ALA A 105 8.40 -8.97 -3.63
N GLY A 106 8.17 -8.92 -2.30
CA GLY A 106 6.96 -8.34 -1.73
C GLY A 106 6.76 -6.87 -2.12
N VAL A 107 7.82 -6.05 -2.05
CA VAL A 107 7.78 -4.65 -2.47
C VAL A 107 7.56 -4.52 -3.98
N ALA A 108 8.21 -5.38 -4.78
CA ALA A 108 8.06 -5.37 -6.24
C ALA A 108 6.64 -5.78 -6.67
N ILE A 109 6.09 -6.83 -6.09
CA ILE A 109 4.70 -7.27 -6.35
C ILE A 109 3.72 -6.16 -5.95
N ASN A 110 3.90 -5.57 -4.76
CA ASN A 110 3.06 -4.46 -4.30
C ASN A 110 3.12 -3.27 -5.28
N GLY A 111 4.33 -2.90 -5.69
CA GLY A 111 4.53 -1.77 -6.60
C GLY A 111 3.95 -2.03 -7.98
N LEU A 112 4.32 -3.13 -8.62
CA LEU A 112 3.84 -3.47 -9.98
C LEU A 112 2.32 -3.64 -10.01
N GLY A 113 1.74 -4.36 -9.05
CA GLY A 113 0.30 -4.56 -8.98
C GLY A 113 -0.46 -3.24 -8.79
N ALA A 114 0.05 -2.34 -7.94
CA ALA A 114 -0.51 -1.01 -7.79
C ALA A 114 -0.44 -0.20 -9.09
N LEU A 115 0.71 -0.19 -9.78
CA LEU A 115 0.87 0.53 -11.05
C LEU A 115 -0.05 -0.02 -12.15
N ILE A 116 -0.26 -1.35 -12.20
CA ILE A 116 -1.23 -1.98 -13.10
C ILE A 116 -2.64 -1.48 -12.79
N ALA A 117 -3.06 -1.56 -11.54
CA ALA A 117 -4.37 -1.10 -11.10
C ALA A 117 -4.58 0.40 -11.40
N TYR A 118 -3.60 1.25 -11.12
CA TYR A 118 -3.70 2.68 -11.39
C TYR A 118 -3.83 2.96 -12.89
N THR A 119 -3.13 2.22 -13.74
CA THR A 119 -3.24 2.35 -15.20
C THR A 119 -4.63 1.95 -15.67
N THR A 120 -5.14 0.80 -15.20
CA THR A 120 -6.47 0.29 -15.57
C THR A 120 -7.57 1.20 -15.02
N GLY A 121 -7.55 1.51 -13.72
CA GLY A 121 -8.58 2.32 -13.08
C GLY A 121 -8.66 3.75 -13.61
N SER A 122 -7.50 4.40 -13.83
CA SER A 122 -7.49 5.73 -14.45
C SER A 122 -7.92 5.67 -15.92
N GLY A 123 -7.64 4.56 -16.60
CA GLY A 123 -8.13 4.29 -17.95
C GLY A 123 -9.64 4.31 -18.03
N SER A 124 -10.32 3.57 -17.15
CA SER A 124 -11.79 3.53 -17.08
C SER A 124 -12.38 4.90 -16.75
N ILE A 125 -11.75 5.67 -15.82
CA ILE A 125 -12.20 7.03 -15.49
C ILE A 125 -12.08 7.96 -16.71
N LEU A 126 -10.92 7.99 -17.36
CA LEU A 126 -10.70 8.86 -18.52
C LEU A 126 -11.57 8.44 -19.70
N ALA A 127 -11.81 7.14 -19.87
CA ALA A 127 -12.74 6.64 -20.89
C ALA A 127 -14.16 7.21 -20.69
N GLN A 128 -14.68 7.16 -19.46
CA GLN A 128 -16.00 7.70 -19.15
C GLN A 128 -16.05 9.23 -19.32
N LEU A 129 -15.03 9.95 -18.79
CA LEU A 129 -15.04 11.42 -18.83
C LEU A 129 -14.86 12.00 -20.25
N LEU A 130 -14.09 11.32 -21.11
CA LEU A 130 -13.73 11.81 -22.44
C LEU A 130 -14.48 11.11 -23.58
N GLY A 131 -15.24 10.05 -23.29
CA GLY A 131 -15.94 9.28 -24.31
C GLY A 131 -15.00 8.48 -25.23
N VAL A 132 -13.82 8.05 -24.73
CA VAL A 132 -12.81 7.30 -25.50
C VAL A 132 -12.76 5.84 -25.05
N PRO A 133 -12.18 4.91 -25.84
CA PRO A 133 -11.94 3.54 -25.39
C PRO A 133 -11.03 3.50 -24.15
N GLU A 134 -11.21 2.51 -23.27
CA GLU A 134 -10.42 2.37 -22.02
C GLU A 134 -8.91 2.28 -22.29
N SER A 135 -8.50 1.60 -23.35
CA SER A 135 -7.09 1.54 -23.76
C SER A 135 -6.49 2.91 -24.04
N VAL A 136 -7.27 3.79 -24.68
CA VAL A 136 -6.86 5.18 -24.94
C VAL A 136 -6.81 5.96 -23.62
N GLY A 137 -7.81 5.82 -22.76
CA GLY A 137 -7.80 6.41 -21.42
C GLY A 137 -6.59 5.96 -20.60
N SER A 138 -6.26 4.66 -20.62
CA SER A 138 -5.08 4.10 -19.97
C SER A 138 -3.78 4.70 -20.53
N LEU A 139 -3.65 4.89 -21.84
CA LEU A 139 -2.48 5.52 -22.45
C LEU A 139 -2.35 6.99 -22.05
N LEU A 140 -3.47 7.74 -22.03
CA LEU A 140 -3.49 9.14 -21.61
C LEU A 140 -3.02 9.33 -20.17
N PHE A 141 -3.30 8.38 -19.29
CA PHE A 141 -2.79 8.37 -17.93
C PHE A 141 -1.33 7.89 -17.85
N PHE A 142 -1.00 6.78 -18.51
CA PHE A 142 0.25 6.07 -18.38
C PHE A 142 1.45 6.88 -18.91
N ILE A 143 1.32 7.46 -20.11
CA ILE A 143 2.45 8.16 -20.74
C ILE A 143 2.97 9.34 -19.88
N PRO A 144 2.12 10.30 -19.45
CA PRO A 144 2.58 11.37 -18.56
C PRO A 144 3.14 10.87 -17.24
N SER A 145 2.52 9.81 -16.68
CA SER A 145 2.95 9.24 -15.41
C SER A 145 4.36 8.64 -15.49
N VAL A 146 4.67 7.90 -16.54
CA VAL A 146 6.00 7.32 -16.77
C VAL A 146 7.05 8.40 -17.03
N ILE A 147 6.71 9.47 -17.76
CA ILE A 147 7.60 10.62 -17.96
C ILE A 147 8.00 11.24 -16.63
N VAL A 148 7.06 11.44 -15.71
CA VAL A 148 7.36 11.99 -14.38
C VAL A 148 8.26 11.05 -13.58
N VAL A 149 8.02 9.74 -13.62
CA VAL A 149 8.90 8.73 -12.98
C VAL A 149 10.31 8.78 -13.60
N TRP A 150 10.41 8.88 -14.93
CA TRP A 150 11.70 9.04 -15.64
C TRP A 150 12.46 10.28 -15.21
N LEU A 151 11.79 11.42 -15.13
CA LEU A 151 12.40 12.68 -14.69
C LEU A 151 12.83 12.63 -13.21
N GLY A 152 12.31 11.67 -12.43
CA GLY A 152 12.62 11.53 -11.02
C GLY A 152 12.05 12.67 -10.18
N LEU A 153 10.97 13.29 -10.66
CA LEU A 153 10.33 14.38 -9.95
C LEU A 153 9.66 13.83 -8.69
N LYS A 154 10.13 14.29 -7.54
CA LYS A 154 9.48 14.04 -6.26
C LYS A 154 8.54 15.20 -5.96
N ALA A 155 7.31 14.87 -5.58
CA ALA A 155 6.48 15.85 -4.89
C ALA A 155 7.25 16.26 -3.62
N THR A 156 7.56 17.54 -3.47
CA THR A 156 8.32 18.03 -2.33
C THR A 156 7.36 18.53 -1.27
N GLY A 157 7.48 17.97 -0.05
CA GLY A 157 6.88 18.34 1.23
C GLY A 157 5.57 19.15 1.19
N ARG A 158 5.60 20.38 0.70
CA ARG A 158 4.45 21.29 0.69
C ARG A 158 3.40 20.94 -0.38
N SER A 159 3.83 20.55 -1.57
CA SER A 159 2.93 20.15 -2.66
C SER A 159 2.23 18.82 -2.36
N GLU A 160 2.95 17.88 -1.77
CA GLU A 160 2.40 16.60 -1.35
C GLU A 160 1.34 16.77 -0.24
N GLN A 161 1.59 17.65 0.74
CA GLN A 161 0.62 17.97 1.79
C GLN A 161 -0.64 18.61 1.22
N VAL A 162 -0.51 19.55 0.29
CA VAL A 162 -1.68 20.23 -0.34
C VAL A 162 -2.54 19.22 -1.09
N VAL A 163 -1.93 18.32 -1.88
CA VAL A 163 -2.66 17.30 -2.63
C VAL A 163 -3.34 16.31 -1.69
N THR A 164 -2.65 15.87 -0.63
CA THR A 164 -3.23 14.93 0.36
C THR A 164 -4.43 15.56 1.09
N VAL A 165 -4.32 16.82 1.50
CA VAL A 165 -5.44 17.55 2.14
C VAL A 165 -6.59 17.74 1.15
N ALA A 166 -6.30 18.12 -0.10
CA ALA A 166 -7.33 18.26 -1.14
C ALA A 166 -8.07 16.94 -1.37
N MET A 167 -7.35 15.82 -1.51
CA MET A 167 -7.94 14.49 -1.65
C MET A 167 -8.83 14.11 -0.45
N PHE A 168 -8.37 14.40 0.77
CA PHE A 168 -9.16 14.13 1.96
C PHE A 168 -10.45 14.96 1.99
N VAL A 169 -10.36 16.25 1.65
CA VAL A 169 -11.53 17.13 1.56
C VAL A 169 -12.50 16.65 0.49
N MET A 170 -12.01 16.26 -0.68
CA MET A 170 -12.84 15.77 -1.80
C MET A 170 -13.60 14.49 -1.41
N ILE A 171 -12.94 13.51 -0.82
CA ILE A 171 -13.61 12.25 -0.41
C ILE A 171 -14.59 12.47 0.74
N MET A 172 -14.25 13.35 1.70
CA MET A 172 -15.17 13.70 2.78
C MET A 172 -16.38 14.48 2.26
N ALA A 173 -16.20 15.40 1.32
CA ALA A 173 -17.30 16.09 0.68
C ALA A 173 -18.26 15.12 -0.03
N LEU A 174 -17.70 14.11 -0.73
CA LEU A 174 -18.50 13.08 -1.41
C LEU A 174 -19.30 12.23 -0.41
N ILE A 175 -18.67 11.80 0.69
CA ILE A 175 -19.34 11.06 1.77
C ILE A 175 -20.48 11.89 2.38
N LEU A 176 -20.21 13.15 2.74
CA LEU A 176 -21.20 14.02 3.31
C LEU A 176 -22.34 14.30 2.33
N TRP A 177 -22.03 14.53 1.05
CA TRP A 177 -23.04 14.71 0.01
C TRP A 177 -23.97 13.48 -0.08
N THR A 178 -23.40 12.29 0.00
CA THR A 178 -24.18 11.04 -0.02
C THR A 178 -25.08 10.92 1.20
N VAL A 179 -24.54 11.16 2.40
CA VAL A 179 -25.30 11.00 3.65
C VAL A 179 -26.43 12.01 3.78
N PHE A 180 -26.20 13.27 3.41
CA PHE A 180 -27.17 14.35 3.55
C PHE A 180 -28.03 14.57 2.29
N GLY A 181 -27.67 13.97 1.15
CA GLY A 181 -28.44 13.99 -0.09
C GLY A 181 -29.35 12.76 -0.22
N PRO A 182 -28.98 11.74 -1.01
CA PRO A 182 -29.84 10.55 -1.21
C PRO A 182 -29.99 9.71 0.07
N GLY A 183 -29.03 9.80 1.00
CA GLY A 183 -29.01 9.00 2.21
C GLY A 183 -28.45 7.59 2.02
N LEU A 184 -28.55 6.78 3.07
CA LEU A 184 -28.09 5.39 3.10
C LEU A 184 -29.28 4.47 3.37
N GLU A 185 -29.41 3.43 2.56
CA GLU A 185 -30.46 2.42 2.75
C GLU A 185 -29.97 1.29 3.67
N SER A 186 -30.70 1.05 4.75
CA SER A 186 -30.34 0.01 5.74
C SER A 186 -30.29 -1.38 5.15
N SER A 187 -31.11 -1.70 4.16
CA SER A 187 -31.12 -2.98 3.44
C SER A 187 -29.77 -3.27 2.77
N ASN A 188 -29.12 -2.23 2.19
CA ASN A 188 -27.82 -2.33 1.56
C ASN A 188 -26.68 -2.56 2.57
N LEU A 189 -26.85 -2.08 3.80
CA LEU A 189 -25.84 -2.14 4.86
C LEU A 189 -25.87 -3.46 5.66
N LEU A 190 -27.03 -4.09 5.76
CA LEU A 190 -27.23 -5.27 6.61
C LEU A 190 -26.93 -6.58 5.89
N TYR A 191 -26.81 -6.58 4.57
CA TYR A 191 -26.44 -7.78 3.82
C TYR A 191 -25.05 -8.28 4.26
N ALA A 192 -24.97 -9.56 4.62
CA ALA A 192 -23.75 -10.24 5.05
C ALA A 192 -23.66 -11.64 4.47
N ASN A 193 -22.52 -11.94 3.85
CA ASN A 193 -22.20 -13.29 3.42
C ASN A 193 -20.77 -13.64 3.87
N PRO A 194 -20.58 -14.27 5.05
CA PRO A 194 -19.27 -14.62 5.58
C PRO A 194 -18.46 -15.59 4.71
N TYR A 195 -19.10 -16.28 3.76
CA TYR A 195 -18.43 -17.15 2.81
C TYR A 195 -17.32 -16.43 2.05
N PHE A 196 -17.49 -15.14 1.76
CA PHE A 196 -16.51 -14.31 1.05
C PHE A 196 -15.45 -13.66 1.94
N ILE A 197 -15.28 -14.11 3.20
CA ILE A 197 -14.32 -13.46 4.12
C ILE A 197 -12.87 -13.54 3.63
N ILE A 198 -12.45 -14.66 3.03
CA ILE A 198 -11.06 -14.85 2.55
C ILE A 198 -10.76 -13.97 1.34
N PRO A 199 -11.57 -13.99 0.24
CA PRO A 199 -11.39 -13.03 -0.84
C PRO A 199 -11.39 -11.57 -0.38
N THR A 200 -12.28 -11.23 0.56
CA THR A 200 -12.35 -9.87 1.11
C THR A 200 -11.09 -9.52 1.91
N ILE A 201 -10.54 -10.43 2.73
CA ILE A 201 -9.26 -10.21 3.42
C ILE A 201 -8.15 -9.92 2.41
N ASN A 202 -8.04 -10.67 1.31
CA ASN A 202 -7.03 -10.46 0.29
C ASN A 202 -7.06 -9.03 -0.28
N LEU A 203 -8.25 -8.54 -0.58
CA LEU A 203 -8.43 -7.20 -1.12
C LEU A 203 -8.09 -6.12 -0.09
N VAL A 204 -8.61 -6.24 1.15
CA VAL A 204 -8.42 -5.21 2.18
C VAL A 204 -6.97 -5.13 2.66
N VAL A 205 -6.21 -6.22 2.59
CA VAL A 205 -4.79 -6.25 2.96
C VAL A 205 -4.00 -5.25 2.15
N PHE A 206 -4.29 -5.08 0.84
CA PHE A 206 -3.64 -4.08 0.01
C PHE A 206 -3.71 -2.66 0.61
N GLY A 207 -4.87 -2.28 1.15
CA GLY A 207 -5.09 -0.98 1.80
C GLY A 207 -4.33 -0.79 3.13
N TYR A 208 -3.61 -1.81 3.61
CA TYR A 208 -2.88 -1.78 4.87
C TYR A 208 -1.37 -2.05 4.73
N ILE A 209 -0.84 -2.21 3.50
CA ILE A 209 0.58 -2.52 3.28
C ILE A 209 1.44 -1.26 3.41
N ALA A 210 1.89 -0.94 4.63
CA ALA A 210 2.77 0.19 4.89
C ALA A 210 4.04 -0.19 5.70
N GLN A 211 4.39 -1.46 5.82
CA GLN A 211 5.55 -1.94 6.59
C GLN A 211 6.86 -1.31 6.12
N TYR A 212 6.98 -0.97 4.84
CA TYR A 212 8.16 -0.35 4.24
C TYR A 212 8.43 1.07 4.75
N THR A 213 7.42 1.76 5.31
CA THR A 213 7.57 3.10 5.89
C THR A 213 8.17 3.07 7.31
N VAL A 214 8.01 1.96 8.03
CA VAL A 214 8.35 1.86 9.45
C VAL A 214 9.82 2.10 9.75
N PRO A 215 10.81 1.61 8.96
CA PRO A 215 12.23 1.91 9.22
C PRO A 215 12.55 3.40 9.14
N GLU A 216 11.89 4.14 8.28
CA GLU A 216 12.05 5.60 8.14
C GLU A 216 11.43 6.32 9.34
N LEU A 217 10.21 5.93 9.73
CA LEU A 217 9.55 6.43 10.94
C LEU A 217 10.37 6.17 12.20
N ALA A 218 10.95 4.99 12.32
CA ALA A 218 11.82 4.64 13.46
C ALA A 218 13.00 5.61 13.54
N ARG A 219 13.63 5.97 12.41
CA ARG A 219 14.72 6.96 12.36
C ARG A 219 14.27 8.38 12.72
N GLY A 220 13.16 8.82 12.13
CA GLY A 220 12.63 10.17 12.32
C GLY A 220 12.12 10.43 13.74
N LEU A 221 11.53 9.41 14.37
CA LEU A 221 10.96 9.47 15.74
C LEU A 221 11.92 9.01 16.83
N ALA A 222 13.05 8.35 16.51
CA ALA A 222 13.99 7.79 17.46
C ALA A 222 14.58 8.83 18.45
N LYS A 223 14.68 10.10 18.01
CA LYS A 223 15.21 11.20 18.82
C LYS A 223 14.21 11.74 19.86
N LYS A 224 12.95 11.30 19.85
CA LYS A 224 11.94 11.73 20.83
C LYS A 224 12.20 11.09 22.18
N ALA A 225 12.02 11.85 23.26
CA ALA A 225 12.22 11.38 24.64
C ALA A 225 11.30 10.21 25.01
N ASN A 226 10.07 10.21 24.49
CA ASN A 226 9.09 9.16 24.79
C ASN A 226 9.24 7.96 23.83
N PRO A 227 9.64 6.77 24.34
CA PRO A 227 9.82 5.58 23.52
C PRO A 227 8.52 5.04 22.89
N LYS A 228 7.36 5.45 23.38
CA LYS A 228 6.04 5.02 22.88
C LYS A 228 5.54 5.87 21.69
N VAL A 229 6.28 6.89 21.25
CA VAL A 229 5.85 7.77 20.13
C VAL A 229 5.75 6.98 18.82
N LEU A 230 6.76 6.16 18.49
CA LEU A 230 6.75 5.34 17.28
C LEU A 230 5.58 4.34 17.23
N PRO A 231 5.38 3.45 18.22
CA PRO A 231 4.26 2.51 18.17
C PRO A 231 2.89 3.21 18.20
N ARG A 232 2.77 4.33 18.93
CA ARG A 232 1.52 5.11 18.93
C ARG A 232 1.23 5.74 17.56
N ALA A 233 2.25 6.26 16.86
CA ALA A 233 2.10 6.79 15.51
C ALA A 233 1.67 5.70 14.53
N ILE A 234 2.23 4.48 14.65
CA ILE A 234 1.83 3.32 13.83
C ILE A 234 0.35 2.98 14.09
N VAL A 235 -0.04 2.79 15.34
CA VAL A 235 -1.43 2.45 15.69
C VAL A 235 -2.40 3.54 15.25
N ALA A 236 -2.09 4.82 15.50
CA ALA A 236 -2.95 5.94 15.12
C ALA A 236 -3.10 6.05 13.58
N GLY A 237 -2.00 5.92 12.83
CA GLY A 237 -2.03 5.96 11.36
C GLY A 237 -2.85 4.80 10.77
N MET A 238 -2.65 3.59 11.28
CA MET A 238 -3.41 2.40 10.85
C MET A 238 -4.89 2.49 11.24
N SER A 239 -5.21 3.03 12.42
CA SER A 239 -6.61 3.24 12.84
C SER A 239 -7.31 4.29 11.97
N ALA A 240 -6.64 5.41 11.67
CA ALA A 240 -7.16 6.42 10.75
C ALA A 240 -7.39 5.86 9.34
N THR A 241 -6.45 5.04 8.84
CA THR A 241 -6.63 4.30 7.59
C THR A 241 -7.86 3.41 7.64
N GLY A 242 -7.97 2.54 8.67
CA GLY A 242 -9.09 1.61 8.81
C GLY A 242 -10.44 2.33 8.89
N PHE A 243 -10.50 3.46 9.58
CA PHE A 243 -11.70 4.29 9.66
C PHE A 243 -12.17 4.76 8.28
N LEU A 244 -11.25 5.26 7.45
CA LEU A 244 -11.60 5.71 6.10
C LEU A 244 -11.94 4.54 5.16
N LEU A 245 -11.24 3.40 5.30
CA LEU A 245 -11.53 2.17 4.54
C LEU A 245 -12.93 1.58 4.87
N VAL A 246 -13.50 1.91 6.02
CA VAL A 246 -14.89 1.58 6.37
C VAL A 246 -15.86 2.64 5.83
N LEU A 247 -15.55 3.93 5.98
CA LEU A 247 -16.49 5.02 5.63
C LEU A 247 -16.84 5.06 4.13
N VAL A 248 -15.85 4.85 3.25
CA VAL A 248 -16.08 4.91 1.81
C VAL A 248 -17.01 3.78 1.33
N PRO A 249 -16.77 2.50 1.66
CA PRO A 249 -17.74 1.45 1.34
C PRO A 249 -19.11 1.63 1.97
N LEU A 250 -19.18 2.11 3.22
CA LEU A 250 -20.46 2.42 3.86
C LEU A 250 -21.27 3.44 3.06
N ALA A 251 -20.64 4.52 2.61
CA ALA A 251 -21.31 5.55 1.83
C ALA A 251 -21.70 5.03 0.45
N ALA A 252 -20.77 4.40 -0.27
CA ALA A 252 -21.00 3.96 -1.65
C ALA A 252 -21.99 2.78 -1.73
N ILE A 253 -21.79 1.72 -0.93
CA ILE A 253 -22.70 0.57 -0.94
C ILE A 253 -24.05 0.95 -0.33
N GLY A 254 -24.04 1.76 0.74
CA GLY A 254 -25.26 2.19 1.39
C GLY A 254 -26.17 2.98 0.48
N SER A 255 -25.63 3.82 -0.41
CA SER A 255 -26.43 4.62 -1.35
C SER A 255 -26.77 3.90 -2.66
N LEU A 256 -25.84 3.13 -3.24
CA LEU A 256 -26.00 2.49 -4.54
C LEU A 256 -26.60 1.07 -4.48
N GLY A 257 -26.43 0.39 -3.35
CA GLY A 257 -26.60 -1.05 -3.29
C GLY A 257 -25.45 -1.80 -3.98
N ARG A 258 -25.36 -3.10 -3.72
CA ARG A 258 -24.25 -3.96 -4.19
C ARG A 258 -24.21 -4.18 -5.71
N ASP A 259 -25.38 -4.13 -6.36
CA ASP A 259 -25.53 -4.51 -7.77
C ASP A 259 -25.20 -3.34 -8.75
N ASN A 260 -25.14 -2.11 -8.23
CA ASN A 260 -24.87 -0.90 -9.01
C ASN A 260 -23.46 -0.32 -8.84
N LEU A 261 -22.53 -1.12 -8.33
CA LEU A 261 -21.15 -0.68 -8.12
C LEU A 261 -20.30 -0.90 -9.36
N SER A 262 -19.33 0.00 -9.57
CA SER A 262 -18.25 -0.14 -10.56
C SER A 262 -16.94 -0.55 -9.89
N GLU A 263 -16.00 -1.18 -10.64
CA GLU A 263 -14.69 -1.58 -10.11
C GLU A 263 -13.92 -0.40 -9.49
N VAL A 264 -13.96 0.74 -10.16
CA VAL A 264 -13.54 2.02 -9.59
C VAL A 264 -14.80 2.71 -9.10
N VAL A 265 -15.07 2.63 -7.82
CA VAL A 265 -16.37 3.01 -7.24
C VAL A 265 -16.81 4.44 -7.57
N THR A 266 -15.85 5.36 -7.75
CA THR A 266 -16.15 6.78 -8.06
C THR A 266 -16.90 6.99 -9.36
N LEU A 267 -16.83 6.05 -10.32
CA LEU A 267 -17.57 6.10 -11.56
C LEU A 267 -19.09 6.05 -11.29
N ALA A 268 -19.57 4.94 -10.76
CA ALA A 268 -20.99 4.77 -10.45
C ALA A 268 -21.46 5.70 -9.31
N TRP A 269 -20.62 5.89 -8.28
CA TRP A 269 -20.96 6.72 -7.13
C TRP A 269 -21.08 8.20 -7.49
N GLY A 270 -20.14 8.73 -8.28
CA GLY A 270 -20.22 10.11 -8.77
C GLY A 270 -21.44 10.32 -9.65
N GLU A 271 -21.67 9.39 -10.59
CA GLU A 271 -22.80 9.47 -11.54
C GLU A 271 -24.16 9.51 -10.82
N SER A 272 -24.33 8.69 -9.78
CA SER A 272 -25.57 8.66 -9.00
C SER A 272 -25.89 9.95 -8.24
N LEU A 273 -24.86 10.76 -7.92
CA LEU A 273 -25.00 12.04 -7.22
C LEU A 273 -25.09 13.24 -8.18
N GLY A 274 -24.91 13.01 -9.49
CA GLY A 274 -25.02 14.01 -10.53
C GLY A 274 -23.69 14.56 -11.05
N PRO A 275 -23.72 15.44 -12.08
CA PRO A 275 -22.52 15.84 -12.83
C PRO A 275 -21.41 16.47 -11.98
N ALA A 276 -21.74 17.30 -11.03
CA ALA A 276 -20.73 17.94 -10.15
C ALA A 276 -20.03 16.92 -9.24
N ALA A 277 -20.79 15.95 -8.72
CA ALA A 277 -20.24 14.85 -7.93
C ALA A 277 -19.39 13.91 -8.78
N THR A 278 -19.76 13.65 -10.04
CA THR A 278 -18.96 12.88 -10.99
C THR A 278 -17.56 13.48 -11.18
N TRP A 279 -17.47 14.78 -11.41
CA TRP A 279 -16.18 15.47 -11.54
C TRP A 279 -15.39 15.46 -10.25
N LEU A 280 -16.05 15.67 -9.10
CA LEU A 280 -15.40 15.63 -7.79
C LEU A 280 -14.85 14.24 -7.47
N ALA A 281 -15.65 13.20 -7.65
CA ALA A 281 -15.28 11.81 -7.36
C ALA A 281 -14.17 11.30 -8.27
N ASN A 282 -14.30 11.51 -9.57
CA ASN A 282 -13.32 11.05 -10.56
C ASN A 282 -12.04 11.91 -10.51
N GLY A 283 -12.15 13.21 -10.24
CA GLY A 283 -11.00 14.07 -9.97
C GLY A 283 -10.19 13.61 -8.76
N PHE A 284 -10.86 13.28 -7.65
CA PHE A 284 -10.23 12.66 -6.48
C PHE A 284 -9.49 11.37 -6.84
N ALA A 285 -10.17 10.45 -7.56
CA ALA A 285 -9.60 9.16 -7.92
C ALA A 285 -8.39 9.30 -8.83
N LEU A 286 -8.46 10.15 -9.87
CA LEU A 286 -7.33 10.42 -10.77
C LEU A 286 -6.14 11.02 -10.02
N LEU A 287 -6.35 12.01 -9.15
CA LEU A 287 -5.28 12.61 -8.33
C LEU A 287 -4.65 11.57 -7.40
N ALA A 288 -5.45 10.74 -6.74
CA ALA A 288 -4.98 9.69 -5.85
C ALA A 288 -4.12 8.66 -6.59
N MET A 289 -4.59 8.18 -7.77
CA MET A 289 -3.83 7.23 -8.58
C MET A 289 -2.58 7.84 -9.19
N LEU A 290 -2.63 9.09 -9.65
CA LEU A 290 -1.52 9.79 -10.28
C LEU A 290 -0.36 10.01 -9.29
N THR A 291 -0.65 10.56 -8.13
CA THR A 291 0.36 10.82 -7.09
C THR A 291 0.97 9.52 -6.56
N SER A 292 0.12 8.50 -6.36
CA SER A 292 0.57 7.17 -5.94
C SER A 292 1.40 6.47 -7.02
N PHE A 293 1.05 6.61 -8.32
CA PHE A 293 1.82 6.08 -9.42
C PHE A 293 3.25 6.64 -9.44
N TRP A 294 3.39 7.95 -9.27
CA TRP A 294 4.71 8.60 -9.24
C TRP A 294 5.53 8.14 -8.04
N ALA A 295 4.95 8.14 -6.86
CA ALA A 295 5.64 7.74 -5.63
C ALA A 295 6.10 6.27 -5.66
N ILE A 296 5.19 5.36 -6.05
CA ILE A 296 5.48 3.93 -6.12
C ILE A 296 6.41 3.61 -7.28
N GLY A 297 6.19 4.19 -8.45
CA GLY A 297 7.03 3.99 -9.64
C GLY A 297 8.48 4.41 -9.38
N LEU A 298 8.68 5.59 -8.79
CA LEU A 298 10.03 6.08 -8.44
C LEU A 298 10.68 5.21 -7.36
N THR A 299 9.91 4.82 -6.34
CA THR A 299 10.39 3.94 -5.27
C THR A 299 10.80 2.59 -5.81
N LEU A 300 9.99 1.97 -6.66
CA LEU A 300 10.28 0.68 -7.27
C LEU A 300 11.50 0.75 -8.18
N MET A 301 11.60 1.80 -9.02
CA MET A 301 12.78 2.03 -9.87
C MET A 301 14.06 2.16 -9.02
N THR A 302 14.02 2.91 -7.93
CA THR A 302 15.15 3.07 -7.03
C THR A 302 15.52 1.75 -6.35
N ASN A 303 14.52 0.99 -5.88
CA ASN A 303 14.75 -0.33 -5.27
C ASN A 303 15.39 -1.33 -6.25
N ILE A 304 15.02 -1.29 -7.54
CA ILE A 304 15.63 -2.13 -8.58
C ILE A 304 17.10 -1.72 -8.77
N LEU A 305 17.39 -0.43 -8.94
CA LEU A 305 18.75 0.08 -9.10
C LEU A 305 19.64 -0.32 -7.91
N ASP A 306 19.16 -0.13 -6.70
CA ASP A 306 19.89 -0.49 -5.48
C ASP A 306 20.08 -2.02 -5.35
N ARG A 307 19.06 -2.79 -5.71
CA ARG A 307 19.11 -4.26 -5.61
C ARG A 307 20.17 -4.89 -6.49
N PHE A 308 20.29 -4.38 -7.71
CA PHE A 308 21.24 -4.86 -8.71
C PHE A 308 22.57 -4.12 -8.68
N ASN A 309 22.78 -3.18 -7.74
CA ASN A 309 23.92 -2.26 -7.66
C ASN A 309 24.18 -1.53 -8.99
N TRP A 310 23.11 -1.14 -9.68
CA TRP A 310 23.22 -0.43 -10.94
C TRP A 310 23.49 1.06 -10.69
N PRO A 311 24.54 1.65 -11.30
CA PRO A 311 24.87 3.05 -11.13
C PRO A 311 23.81 3.96 -11.77
N ALA A 312 23.07 4.68 -10.94
CA ALA A 312 21.98 5.55 -11.40
C ALA A 312 22.47 6.82 -12.11
N THR A 313 23.66 7.33 -11.74
CA THR A 313 24.16 8.66 -12.13
C THR A 313 25.00 8.66 -13.39
N ASN A 314 25.78 7.61 -13.66
CA ASN A 314 26.80 7.61 -14.71
C ASN A 314 26.51 6.69 -15.90
N ALA A 315 25.38 6.00 -15.89
CA ALA A 315 25.03 5.06 -16.96
C ALA A 315 23.51 5.05 -17.23
N PRO A 316 23.03 5.88 -18.15
CA PRO A 316 21.58 6.00 -18.47
C PRO A 316 20.96 4.67 -18.86
N ARG A 317 21.72 3.74 -19.41
CA ARG A 317 21.24 2.38 -19.75
C ARG A 317 20.61 1.63 -18.58
N TYR A 318 21.18 1.74 -17.38
CA TYR A 318 20.63 1.06 -16.19
C TYR A 318 19.35 1.71 -15.69
N ARG A 319 19.26 3.03 -15.82
CA ARG A 319 18.06 3.77 -15.50
C ARG A 319 16.92 3.44 -16.49
N VAL A 320 17.23 3.33 -17.78
CA VAL A 320 16.28 2.86 -18.81
C VAL A 320 15.83 1.44 -18.52
N ALA A 321 16.75 0.51 -18.21
CA ALA A 321 16.41 -0.87 -17.88
C ALA A 321 15.52 -0.96 -16.63
N ALA A 322 15.84 -0.20 -15.57
CA ALA A 322 15.02 -0.16 -14.36
C ALA A 322 13.63 0.43 -14.65
N LEU A 323 13.55 1.52 -15.44
CA LEU A 323 12.26 2.07 -15.86
C LEU A 323 11.44 1.07 -16.69
N ALA A 324 12.09 0.35 -17.61
CA ALA A 324 11.42 -0.67 -18.39
C ALA A 324 10.81 -1.78 -17.52
N LEU A 325 11.54 -2.24 -16.50
CA LEU A 325 11.02 -3.22 -15.54
C LEU A 325 9.84 -2.69 -14.73
N VAL A 326 9.78 -1.40 -14.46
CA VAL A 326 8.68 -0.74 -13.74
C VAL A 326 7.50 -0.45 -14.66
N ALA A 327 7.75 -0.04 -15.90
CA ALA A 327 6.73 0.48 -16.80
C ALA A 327 6.11 -0.58 -17.72
N LEU A 328 6.89 -1.59 -18.18
CA LEU A 328 6.37 -2.59 -19.13
C LEU A 328 5.22 -3.43 -18.58
N PRO A 329 5.25 -3.96 -17.32
CA PRO A 329 4.12 -4.73 -16.83
C PRO A 329 2.81 -3.91 -16.76
N PRO A 330 2.77 -2.68 -16.19
CA PRO A 330 1.58 -1.85 -16.21
C PRO A 330 1.12 -1.47 -17.63
N PHE A 331 2.07 -1.25 -18.55
CA PHE A 331 1.76 -0.99 -19.94
C PHE A 331 1.05 -2.17 -20.58
N ILE A 332 1.67 -3.36 -20.53
CA ILE A 332 1.14 -4.54 -21.20
C ILE A 332 -0.18 -4.97 -20.54
N ILE A 333 -0.22 -5.07 -19.24
CA ILE A 333 -1.37 -5.61 -18.51
C ILE A 333 -2.50 -4.59 -18.43
N GLY A 334 -2.18 -3.34 -18.08
CA GLY A 334 -3.17 -2.30 -17.84
C GLY A 334 -3.74 -1.71 -19.13
N VAL A 335 -2.91 -1.38 -20.13
CA VAL A 335 -3.37 -0.76 -21.40
C VAL A 335 -4.13 -1.77 -22.27
N PHE A 336 -3.71 -3.04 -22.28
CA PHE A 336 -4.42 -4.09 -23.02
C PHE A 336 -5.56 -4.75 -22.23
N GLY A 337 -5.86 -4.27 -21.01
CA GLY A 337 -6.99 -4.78 -20.23
C GLY A 337 -6.90 -6.26 -19.86
N LEU A 338 -5.68 -6.77 -19.61
CA LEU A 338 -5.49 -8.19 -19.29
C LEU A 338 -5.93 -8.55 -17.86
N THR A 339 -6.18 -7.56 -17.01
CA THR A 339 -6.76 -7.73 -15.68
C THR A 339 -7.60 -6.50 -15.31
N GLY A 340 -8.63 -6.70 -14.47
CA GLY A 340 -9.42 -5.62 -13.91
C GLY A 340 -8.71 -4.90 -12.74
N PHE A 341 -9.21 -3.72 -12.42
CA PHE A 341 -8.69 -2.89 -11.34
C PHE A 341 -8.70 -3.60 -9.98
N VAL A 342 -9.85 -4.19 -9.62
CA VAL A 342 -10.05 -4.89 -8.33
C VAL A 342 -9.22 -6.17 -8.26
N ALA A 343 -9.16 -6.94 -9.35
CA ALA A 343 -8.39 -8.18 -9.41
C ALA A 343 -6.88 -7.91 -9.22
N ALA A 344 -6.33 -6.87 -9.88
CA ALA A 344 -4.93 -6.47 -9.72
C ALA A 344 -4.60 -6.16 -8.26
N LEU A 345 -5.47 -5.43 -7.55
CA LEU A 345 -5.29 -5.09 -6.14
C LEU A 345 -5.46 -6.29 -5.21
N GLY A 346 -6.42 -7.17 -5.50
CA GLY A 346 -6.65 -8.40 -4.74
C GLY A 346 -5.44 -9.34 -4.76
N TYR A 347 -4.90 -9.63 -5.94
CA TYR A 347 -3.67 -10.43 -6.06
C TYR A 347 -2.47 -9.75 -5.40
N THR A 348 -2.36 -8.43 -5.55
CA THR A 348 -1.29 -7.66 -4.91
C THR A 348 -1.36 -7.76 -3.40
N GLY A 349 -2.55 -7.55 -2.82
CA GLY A 349 -2.78 -7.65 -1.38
C GLY A 349 -2.43 -9.03 -0.84
N ALA A 350 -2.84 -10.08 -1.55
CA ALA A 350 -2.57 -11.45 -1.15
C ALA A 350 -1.08 -11.80 -1.18
N PHE A 351 -0.41 -11.61 -2.32
CA PHE A 351 0.99 -12.02 -2.47
C PHE A 351 1.96 -11.10 -1.72
N ALA A 352 1.85 -9.79 -1.93
CA ALA A 352 2.71 -8.84 -1.25
C ALA A 352 2.38 -8.76 0.24
N GLY A 353 1.09 -8.76 0.62
CA GLY A 353 0.65 -8.72 2.00
C GLY A 353 1.11 -9.91 2.82
N ALA A 354 1.06 -11.13 2.25
CA ALA A 354 1.57 -12.32 2.92
C ALA A 354 3.07 -12.21 3.22
N ILE A 355 3.89 -11.82 2.23
CA ILE A 355 5.33 -11.65 2.40
C ILE A 355 5.64 -10.53 3.41
N MET A 356 5.04 -9.34 3.19
CA MET A 356 5.31 -8.15 3.99
C MET A 356 4.83 -8.27 5.43
N SER A 357 3.84 -9.14 5.69
CA SER A 357 3.33 -9.37 7.04
C SER A 357 3.99 -10.56 7.75
N ALA A 358 4.27 -11.66 7.07
CA ALA A 358 4.82 -12.85 7.69
C ALA A 358 6.35 -12.77 7.92
N VAL A 359 7.11 -12.21 6.98
CA VAL A 359 8.58 -12.10 7.11
C VAL A 359 9.02 -11.31 8.36
N PRO A 360 8.35 -10.21 8.76
CA PRO A 360 8.66 -9.51 10.01
C PRO A 360 8.62 -10.37 11.27
N VAL A 361 7.81 -11.44 11.31
CA VAL A 361 7.79 -12.40 12.43
C VAL A 361 9.14 -13.08 12.59
N LEU A 362 9.71 -13.54 11.47
CA LEU A 362 11.03 -14.20 11.47
C LEU A 362 12.15 -13.20 11.77
N MET A 363 12.04 -11.97 11.21
CA MET A 363 12.97 -10.88 11.51
C MET A 363 13.00 -10.56 13.00
N LEU A 364 11.81 -10.44 13.65
CA LEU A 364 11.71 -10.15 15.07
C LEU A 364 12.37 -11.22 15.93
N ARG A 365 12.09 -12.52 15.64
CA ARG A 365 12.72 -13.64 16.37
C ARG A 365 14.24 -13.58 16.31
N LYS A 366 14.80 -13.28 15.14
CA LYS A 366 16.25 -13.15 14.95
C LYS A 366 16.80 -11.86 15.57
N ALA A 367 16.10 -10.74 15.46
CA ALA A 367 16.53 -9.46 16.03
C ALA A 367 16.54 -9.49 17.57
N ARG A 368 15.63 -10.23 18.20
CA ARG A 368 15.66 -10.45 19.65
C ARG A 368 16.87 -11.24 20.12
N LYS A 369 17.41 -12.12 19.26
CA LYS A 369 18.58 -12.93 19.60
C LYS A 369 19.91 -12.27 19.19
N TYR A 370 19.92 -11.52 18.08
CA TYR A 370 21.13 -11.02 17.43
C TYR A 370 21.09 -9.51 17.15
N GLY A 371 20.24 -8.75 17.85
CA GLY A 371 20.18 -7.30 17.72
C GLY A 371 21.42 -6.61 18.25
N ASP A 372 21.79 -5.47 17.67
CA ASP A 372 23.00 -4.72 18.06
C ASP A 372 22.83 -3.96 19.37
N VAL A 373 21.59 -3.52 19.62
CA VAL A 373 21.27 -2.63 20.75
C VAL A 373 19.95 -3.03 21.42
N GLU A 374 19.85 -2.74 22.72
CA GLU A 374 18.59 -2.87 23.43
C GLU A 374 17.62 -1.79 22.98
N PRO A 375 16.41 -2.15 22.51
CA PRO A 375 15.45 -1.19 21.98
C PRO A 375 14.78 -0.42 23.12
N ARG A 376 14.53 0.86 22.90
CA ARG A 376 13.78 1.70 23.84
C ARG A 376 12.32 1.30 23.99
N TRP A 377 11.78 0.53 23.04
CA TRP A 377 10.44 -0.02 23.05
C TRP A 377 10.44 -1.43 22.49
N GLN A 378 9.60 -2.29 23.06
CA GLN A 378 9.42 -3.69 22.65
C GLN A 378 7.94 -4.00 22.52
N ALA A 379 7.60 -4.89 21.57
CA ALA A 379 6.22 -5.34 21.33
C ALA A 379 5.62 -6.18 22.48
N GLY A 380 6.42 -6.58 23.45
CA GLY A 380 5.95 -7.25 24.67
C GLY A 380 5.00 -8.42 24.41
N ARG A 381 3.80 -8.38 25.01
CA ARG A 381 2.76 -9.41 24.86
C ARG A 381 2.18 -9.52 23.45
N ILE A 382 2.26 -8.46 22.63
CA ILE A 382 1.83 -8.48 21.23
C ILE A 382 2.66 -9.48 20.41
N ALA A 383 3.92 -9.73 20.81
CA ALA A 383 4.79 -10.72 20.17
C ALA A 383 4.69 -12.14 20.79
N HIS A 384 3.57 -12.46 21.43
CA HIS A 384 3.32 -13.82 21.91
C HIS A 384 3.28 -14.83 20.76
N PRO A 385 3.79 -16.08 20.92
CA PRO A 385 3.80 -17.07 19.86
C PRO A 385 2.43 -17.32 19.19
N ALA A 386 1.34 -17.28 19.96
CA ALA A 386 -0.02 -17.43 19.42
C ALA A 386 -0.35 -16.32 18.40
N MET A 387 -0.03 -15.05 18.73
CA MET A 387 -0.24 -13.93 17.80
C MET A 387 0.60 -14.07 16.54
N GLN A 388 1.86 -14.49 16.67
CA GLN A 388 2.74 -14.75 15.54
C GLN A 388 2.19 -15.88 14.65
N PHE A 389 1.67 -16.95 15.26
CA PHE A 389 1.03 -18.05 14.55
C PHE A 389 -0.23 -17.57 13.82
N THR A 390 -1.14 -16.86 14.50
CA THR A 390 -2.36 -16.30 13.89
C THR A 390 -2.03 -15.43 12.68
N LEU A 391 -1.03 -14.55 12.80
CA LEU A 391 -0.59 -13.69 11.71
C LEU A 391 -0.12 -14.52 10.50
N VAL A 392 0.78 -15.49 10.71
CA VAL A 392 1.29 -16.33 9.65
C VAL A 392 0.19 -17.21 9.05
N ALA A 393 -0.74 -17.73 9.87
CA ALA A 393 -1.84 -18.58 9.42
C ALA A 393 -2.82 -17.80 8.54
N VAL A 394 -3.27 -16.61 8.98
CA VAL A 394 -4.24 -15.80 8.21
C VAL A 394 -3.63 -15.35 6.87
N PHE A 395 -2.43 -14.78 6.86
CA PHE A 395 -1.79 -14.36 5.61
C PHE A 395 -1.33 -15.54 4.76
N GLY A 396 -1.00 -16.67 5.36
CA GLY A 396 -0.72 -17.93 4.66
C GLY A 396 -1.94 -18.48 3.95
N LEU A 397 -3.10 -18.49 4.61
CA LEU A 397 -4.38 -18.89 3.99
C LEU A 397 -4.76 -17.94 2.85
N ALA A 398 -4.61 -16.63 3.05
CA ALA A 398 -4.82 -15.62 2.01
C ALA A 398 -3.94 -15.86 0.78
N PHE A 399 -2.67 -16.18 1.00
CA PHE A 399 -1.70 -16.52 -0.05
C PHE A 399 -2.10 -17.81 -0.80
N LEU A 400 -2.43 -18.89 -0.07
CA LEU A 400 -2.84 -20.17 -0.66
C LEU A 400 -4.14 -20.04 -1.47
N TYR A 401 -5.10 -19.27 -0.95
CA TYR A 401 -6.31 -18.93 -1.70
C TYR A 401 -5.99 -18.26 -3.03
N SER A 402 -5.08 -17.28 -3.04
CA SER A 402 -4.74 -16.58 -4.28
C SER A 402 -4.01 -17.47 -5.29
N ILE A 403 -3.16 -18.38 -4.82
CA ILE A 403 -2.59 -19.41 -5.71
C ILE A 403 -3.71 -20.28 -6.30
N ALA A 404 -4.60 -20.79 -5.47
CA ALA A 404 -5.72 -21.62 -5.92
C ALA A 404 -6.61 -20.86 -6.92
N SER A 405 -6.85 -19.56 -6.68
CA SER A 405 -7.63 -18.69 -7.58
C SER A 405 -6.99 -18.54 -8.96
N VAL A 406 -5.66 -18.37 -9.04
CA VAL A 406 -4.93 -18.29 -10.33
C VAL A 406 -5.10 -19.55 -11.17
N PHE A 407 -5.18 -20.71 -10.51
CA PHE A 407 -5.38 -22.01 -11.19
C PHE A 407 -6.85 -22.42 -11.33
N GLY A 408 -7.80 -21.54 -11.00
CA GLY A 408 -9.23 -21.87 -11.05
C GLY A 408 -9.67 -22.94 -10.04
N ALA A 409 -8.85 -23.20 -9.02
CA ALA A 409 -9.09 -24.23 -8.00
C ALA A 409 -9.76 -23.67 -6.73
N VAL A 410 -10.54 -22.59 -6.88
CA VAL A 410 -11.33 -22.00 -5.79
C VAL A 410 -12.77 -22.50 -5.86
N PRO A 411 -13.51 -22.47 -4.72
CA PRO A 411 -14.92 -22.82 -4.71
C PRO A 411 -15.75 -21.96 -5.68
N THR A 412 -16.79 -22.56 -6.25
CA THR A 412 -17.71 -21.86 -7.17
C THR A 412 -18.34 -20.64 -6.49
N GLY A 413 -18.30 -19.51 -7.19
CA GLY A 413 -18.83 -18.24 -6.69
C GLY A 413 -17.84 -17.36 -5.91
N TRP A 414 -16.61 -17.81 -5.77
CA TRP A 414 -15.52 -17.03 -5.13
C TRP A 414 -14.75 -16.17 -6.13
#